data_cc0032a6fafe28985882bc7b81db0e02
#
_entry.id   cc0032a6fafe28985882bc7b81db0e02
#
_cell.length_a   1.000
_cell.length_b   1.000
_cell.length_c   1.000
_cell.angle_alpha   90.00
_cell.angle_beta   90.00
_cell.angle_gamma   90.00
#
_symmetry.space_group_name_H-M   'P 1'
#
loop_
_entity.id
_entity.type
_entity.pdbx_description
1 polymer ?
#
loop_
_entity_poly.entity_id
_entity_poly.type
_entity_poly.pdbx_seq_one_letter_code
_entity_poly.pdbx_strand_id
1 'polypeptide(L)'
;MFVKINIEINMDEKLEKRLLTRNIKSTPMRVLVLQYLIQQNNAVSLQAIENAFRLADKSTLYRTLKTFEKNKLVHTIDDGSKKLKYALCLESCECEAIDQHYHFHCTMCQNTFCLTNQNVPKIELPKNFKMNQANLVIKGFCANCNR
;
A
#
# COMPACT_ATOMS: atom_id res chain seq x y z
N MET A 1 -14.47 14.85 -27.29
CA MET A 1 -14.46 13.38 -27.34
C MET A 1 -13.04 12.81 -27.44
N PHE A 2 -12.18 13.34 -28.29
CA PHE A 2 -10.80 12.86 -28.48
C PHE A 2 -9.85 13.09 -27.29
N VAL A 3 -10.05 14.13 -26.49
CA VAL A 3 -9.18 14.45 -25.33
C VAL A 3 -9.35 13.47 -24.17
N LYS A 4 -10.56 12.97 -23.93
CA LYS A 4 -10.81 11.97 -22.87
C LYS A 4 -10.17 10.61 -23.19
N ILE A 5 -10.25 10.18 -24.44
CA ILE A 5 -9.69 8.89 -24.89
C ILE A 5 -8.17 8.91 -24.77
N ASN A 6 -7.50 9.99 -25.15
CA ASN A 6 -6.04 10.12 -25.03
C ASN A 6 -5.55 10.17 -23.58
N ILE A 7 -6.35 10.71 -22.65
CA ILE A 7 -6.00 10.74 -21.22
C ILE A 7 -6.16 9.35 -20.61
N GLU A 8 -7.19 8.60 -20.96
CA GLU A 8 -7.41 7.24 -20.47
C GLU A 8 -6.34 6.27 -20.99
N ILE A 9 -6.00 6.30 -22.27
CA ILE A 9 -4.92 5.48 -22.86
C ILE A 9 -3.58 5.79 -22.18
N ASN A 10 -3.27 7.04 -21.95
CA ASN A 10 -2.01 7.45 -21.28
C ASN A 10 -1.96 7.03 -19.81
N MET A 11 -3.11 6.96 -19.13
CA MET A 11 -3.20 6.49 -17.74
C MET A 11 -3.00 4.97 -17.65
N ASP A 12 -3.62 4.18 -18.51
CA ASP A 12 -3.47 2.73 -18.54
C ASP A 12 -2.03 2.33 -18.87
N GLU A 13 -1.40 2.95 -19.85
CA GLU A 13 0.01 2.72 -20.18
C GLU A 13 0.94 3.03 -18.99
N LYS A 14 0.66 4.09 -18.23
CA LYS A 14 1.42 4.44 -17.02
C LYS A 14 1.27 3.40 -15.92
N LEU A 15 0.05 2.88 -15.72
CA LEU A 15 -0.24 1.84 -14.75
C LEU A 15 0.42 0.51 -15.13
N GLU A 16 0.34 0.12 -16.39
CA GLU A 16 1.00 -1.07 -16.92
C GLU A 16 2.51 -0.98 -16.77
N LYS A 17 3.11 0.16 -17.11
CA LYS A 17 4.54 0.41 -16.91
C LYS A 17 4.93 0.27 -15.45
N ARG A 18 4.13 0.79 -14.51
CA ARG A 18 4.39 0.65 -13.07
C ARG A 18 4.34 -0.79 -12.60
N LEU A 19 3.42 -1.62 -13.13
CA LEU A 19 3.40 -3.05 -12.88
C LEU A 19 4.66 -3.74 -13.42
N LEU A 20 5.04 -3.43 -14.64
CA LEU A 20 6.23 -4.02 -15.30
C LEU A 20 7.53 -3.68 -14.59
N THR A 21 7.70 -2.45 -14.08
CA THR A 21 8.89 -2.06 -13.30
C THR A 21 9.05 -2.88 -12.01
N ARG A 22 7.97 -3.48 -11.53
CA ARG A 22 7.96 -4.40 -10.38
C ARG A 22 7.87 -5.88 -10.79
N ASN A 23 8.18 -6.20 -12.04
CA ASN A 23 8.10 -7.56 -12.59
C ASN A 23 6.72 -8.21 -12.44
N ILE A 24 5.67 -7.40 -12.51
CA ILE A 24 4.28 -7.85 -12.43
C ILE A 24 3.68 -7.82 -13.84
N LYS A 25 3.24 -8.97 -14.33
CA LYS A 25 2.50 -9.06 -15.59
C LYS A 25 1.19 -8.28 -15.46
N SER A 26 0.92 -7.39 -16.42
CA SER A 26 -0.34 -6.66 -16.50
C SER A 26 -1.51 -7.60 -16.78
N THR A 27 -2.58 -7.43 -16.02
CA THR A 27 -3.90 -8.01 -16.27
C THR A 27 -4.95 -6.97 -15.93
N PRO A 28 -6.17 -7.01 -16.49
CA PRO A 28 -7.21 -6.02 -16.23
C PRO A 28 -7.47 -5.81 -14.73
N MET A 29 -7.55 -6.89 -13.96
CA MET A 29 -7.79 -6.80 -12.51
C MET A 29 -6.61 -6.13 -11.78
N ARG A 30 -5.38 -6.42 -12.16
CA ARG A 30 -4.19 -5.79 -11.54
C ARG A 30 -4.12 -4.30 -11.84
N VAL A 31 -4.46 -3.88 -13.04
CA VAL A 31 -4.54 -2.46 -13.42
C VAL A 31 -5.61 -1.74 -12.59
N LEU A 32 -6.81 -2.32 -12.49
CA LEU A 32 -7.92 -1.74 -11.71
C LEU A 32 -7.60 -1.63 -10.21
N VAL A 33 -7.02 -2.66 -9.61
CA VAL A 33 -6.63 -2.65 -8.19
C VAL A 33 -5.51 -1.63 -7.95
N LEU A 34 -4.52 -1.53 -8.85
CA LEU A 34 -3.46 -0.54 -8.74
C LEU A 34 -4.03 0.89 -8.85
N GLN A 35 -4.92 1.13 -9.80
CA GLN A 35 -5.60 2.41 -9.96
C GLN A 35 -6.37 2.81 -8.71
N TYR A 36 -7.12 1.87 -8.13
CA TYR A 36 -7.84 2.09 -6.88
C TYR A 36 -6.89 2.47 -5.74
N LEU A 37 -5.78 1.73 -5.57
CA LEU A 37 -4.81 2.01 -4.51
C LEU A 37 -4.13 3.38 -4.66
N ILE A 38 -3.85 3.81 -5.89
CA ILE A 38 -3.27 5.14 -6.17
C ILE A 38 -4.20 6.28 -5.72
N GLN A 39 -5.51 6.07 -5.81
CA GLN A 39 -6.51 7.07 -5.42
C GLN A 39 -6.70 7.15 -3.89
N GLN A 40 -6.15 6.21 -3.12
CA GLN A 40 -6.29 6.22 -1.67
C GLN A 40 -5.25 7.12 -1.00
N ASN A 41 -5.68 7.91 -0.04
CA ASN A 41 -4.79 8.76 0.78
C ASN A 41 -4.28 8.03 2.04
N ASN A 42 -4.77 6.83 2.29
CA ASN A 42 -4.46 6.01 3.46
C ASN A 42 -4.39 4.54 3.08
N ALA A 43 -3.79 3.75 3.95
CA ALA A 43 -3.76 2.30 3.79
C ALA A 43 -5.16 1.70 3.86
N VAL A 44 -5.44 0.71 3.04
CA VAL A 44 -6.76 0.08 2.91
C VAL A 44 -6.74 -1.39 3.32
N SER A 45 -7.82 -1.85 3.95
CA SER A 45 -8.00 -3.27 4.28
C SER A 45 -8.44 -4.08 3.04
N LEU A 46 -8.22 -5.40 3.08
CA LEU A 46 -8.78 -6.30 2.05
C LEU A 46 -10.30 -6.13 1.92
N GLN A 47 -10.99 -5.99 3.05
CA GLN A 47 -12.45 -5.78 3.07
C GLN A 47 -12.87 -4.51 2.31
N ALA A 48 -12.10 -3.42 2.42
CA ALA A 48 -12.38 -2.18 1.69
C ALA A 48 -12.21 -2.39 0.17
N ILE A 49 -11.20 -3.15 -0.24
CA ILE A 49 -10.97 -3.51 -1.64
C ILE A 49 -12.11 -4.42 -2.16
N GLU A 50 -12.50 -5.44 -1.40
CA GLU A 50 -13.63 -6.31 -1.75
C GLU A 50 -14.94 -5.51 -1.90
N ASN A 51 -15.17 -4.54 -1.04
CA ASN A 51 -16.32 -3.66 -1.12
C ASN A 51 -16.30 -2.74 -2.36
N ALA A 52 -15.11 -2.30 -2.79
CA ALA A 52 -14.95 -1.50 -4.00
C ALA A 52 -15.14 -2.35 -5.28
N PHE A 53 -14.78 -3.62 -5.23
CA PHE A 53 -14.86 -4.55 -6.36
C PHE A 53 -15.87 -5.68 -6.12
N ARG A 54 -17.12 -5.34 -5.83
CA ARG A 54 -18.17 -6.31 -5.43
C ARG A 54 -18.43 -7.44 -6.42
N LEU A 55 -18.18 -7.21 -7.71
CA LEU A 55 -18.38 -8.21 -8.76
C LEU A 55 -17.14 -9.06 -9.03
N ALA A 56 -16.01 -8.73 -8.43
CA ALA A 56 -14.78 -9.49 -8.58
C ALA A 56 -14.75 -10.67 -7.62
N ASP A 57 -14.15 -11.75 -8.07
CA ASP A 57 -13.86 -12.90 -7.21
C ASP A 57 -12.87 -12.52 -6.10
N LYS A 58 -13.24 -12.78 -4.85
CA LYS A 58 -12.44 -12.42 -3.67
C LYS A 58 -11.06 -13.09 -3.67
N SER A 59 -10.97 -14.33 -4.13
CA SER A 59 -9.69 -15.02 -4.23
C SER A 59 -8.77 -14.38 -5.29
N THR A 60 -9.32 -13.84 -6.34
CA THR A 60 -8.57 -13.09 -7.37
C THR A 60 -8.04 -11.77 -6.81
N LEU A 61 -8.84 -11.03 -6.04
CA LEU A 61 -8.38 -9.81 -5.35
C LEU A 61 -7.26 -10.11 -4.35
N TYR A 62 -7.43 -11.14 -3.52
CA TYR A 62 -6.41 -11.56 -2.56
C TYR A 62 -5.11 -11.95 -3.25
N ARG A 63 -5.16 -12.77 -4.30
CA ARG A 63 -3.96 -13.17 -5.08
C ARG A 63 -3.29 -11.99 -5.75
N THR A 64 -4.07 -11.01 -6.23
CA THR A 64 -3.54 -9.76 -6.79
C THR A 64 -2.72 -9.01 -5.75
N LEU A 65 -3.27 -8.81 -4.55
CA LEU A 65 -2.56 -8.13 -3.45
C LEU A 65 -1.32 -8.91 -3.00
N LYS A 66 -1.38 -10.25 -2.94
CA LYS A 66 -0.20 -11.08 -2.63
C LYS A 66 0.87 -10.97 -3.69
N THR A 67 0.49 -10.88 -4.96
CA THR A 67 1.45 -10.62 -6.05
C THR A 67 2.07 -9.23 -5.90
N PHE A 68 1.30 -8.21 -5.55
CA PHE A 68 1.80 -6.85 -5.33
C PHE A 68 2.75 -6.79 -4.13
N GLU A 69 2.41 -7.45 -3.03
CA GLU A 69 3.27 -7.53 -1.84
C GLU A 69 4.59 -8.25 -2.14
N LYS A 70 4.53 -9.41 -2.77
CA LYS A 70 5.73 -10.20 -3.15
C LYS A 70 6.69 -9.39 -4.05
N ASN A 71 6.15 -8.58 -4.94
CA ASN A 71 6.92 -7.75 -5.87
C ASN A 71 7.16 -6.33 -5.35
N LYS A 72 6.92 -6.08 -4.07
CA LYS A 72 7.22 -4.82 -3.39
C LYS A 72 6.52 -3.59 -4.02
N LEU A 73 5.35 -3.80 -4.62
CA LEU A 73 4.48 -2.75 -5.11
C LEU A 73 3.60 -2.20 -3.99
N VAL A 74 3.19 -3.07 -3.07
CA VAL A 74 2.50 -2.72 -1.82
C VAL A 74 3.23 -3.33 -0.64
N HIS A 75 3.04 -2.74 0.53
CA HIS A 75 3.42 -3.32 1.80
C HIS A 75 2.21 -3.46 2.72
N THR A 76 2.29 -4.38 3.65
CA THR A 76 1.26 -4.61 4.65
C THR A 76 1.60 -3.89 5.94
N ILE A 77 0.57 -3.41 6.62
CA ILE A 77 0.68 -2.70 7.89
C ILE A 77 -0.21 -3.42 8.90
N ASP A 78 0.39 -3.88 9.99
CA ASP A 78 -0.32 -4.31 11.19
C ASP A 78 -0.37 -3.12 12.17
N ASP A 79 -1.49 -2.42 12.16
CA ASP A 79 -1.72 -1.25 13.03
C ASP A 79 -2.36 -1.61 14.38
N GLY A 80 -2.50 -2.90 14.66
CA GLY A 80 -3.14 -3.42 15.86
C GLY A 80 -4.67 -3.47 15.80
N SER A 81 -5.29 -3.12 14.67
CA SER A 81 -6.74 -3.21 14.47
C SER A 81 -7.25 -4.62 14.14
N LYS A 82 -6.38 -5.65 14.22
CA LYS A 82 -6.64 -7.05 13.82
C LYS A 82 -6.93 -7.26 12.33
N LYS A 83 -6.78 -6.23 11.50
CA LYS A 83 -6.94 -6.30 10.05
C LYS A 83 -5.68 -5.74 9.40
N LEU A 84 -5.00 -6.56 8.62
CA LEU A 84 -3.90 -6.07 7.80
C LEU A 84 -4.40 -5.02 6.82
N LYS A 85 -3.64 -3.96 6.66
CA LYS A 85 -3.87 -2.91 5.67
C LYS A 85 -2.76 -2.92 4.64
N TYR A 86 -3.11 -2.51 3.44
CA TYR A 86 -2.23 -2.44 2.28
C TYR A 86 -2.02 -0.99 1.88
N ALA A 87 -0.78 -0.62 1.66
CA ALA A 87 -0.39 0.69 1.16
C ALA A 87 0.61 0.54 0.02
N LEU A 88 0.54 1.45 -0.96
CA LEU A 88 1.51 1.49 -2.04
C LEU A 88 2.90 1.84 -1.51
N CYS A 89 3.91 1.12 -1.99
CA CYS A 89 5.29 1.49 -1.80
C CYS A 89 5.63 2.72 -2.67
N LEU A 90 6.54 3.56 -2.18
CA LEU A 90 7.13 4.61 -3.01
C LEU A 90 7.87 3.96 -4.19
N GLU A 91 7.93 4.66 -5.32
CA GLU A 91 8.62 4.15 -6.52
C GLU A 91 10.11 3.88 -6.25
N SER A 92 10.74 4.67 -5.38
CA SER A 92 12.11 4.53 -4.92
C SER A 92 12.30 3.51 -3.78
N CYS A 93 11.22 2.96 -3.22
CA CYS A 93 11.28 2.02 -2.10
C CYS A 93 11.62 0.61 -2.60
N GLU A 94 12.67 0.04 -2.07
CA GLU A 94 13.01 -1.37 -2.29
C GLU A 94 12.30 -2.29 -1.27
N CYS A 95 11.60 -1.69 -0.29
CA CYS A 95 10.90 -2.37 0.81
C CYS A 95 11.78 -3.38 1.55
N GLU A 96 13.06 -3.07 1.67
CA GLU A 96 13.97 -3.78 2.53
C GLU A 96 13.73 -3.38 4.01
N ALA A 97 14.29 -4.13 4.94
CA ALA A 97 14.19 -3.80 6.36
C ALA A 97 14.76 -2.40 6.71
N ILE A 98 15.58 -1.84 5.82
CA ILE A 98 16.19 -0.51 5.91
C ILE A 98 15.23 0.60 5.47
N ASP A 99 14.30 0.32 4.54
CA ASP A 99 13.36 1.30 3.97
C ASP A 99 12.14 1.53 4.86
N GLN A 100 12.30 1.39 6.16
CA GLN A 100 11.21 1.53 7.11
C GLN A 100 10.79 2.99 7.26
N HIS A 101 9.50 3.19 7.40
CA HIS A 101 8.92 4.48 7.76
C HIS A 101 7.86 4.29 8.85
N TYR A 102 7.52 5.38 9.53
CA TYR A 102 6.44 5.35 10.50
C TYR A 102 5.08 5.26 9.80
N HIS A 103 4.16 4.59 10.47
CA HIS A 103 2.74 4.62 10.15
C HIS A 103 1.99 5.31 11.28
N PHE A 104 0.95 6.05 10.95
CA PHE A 104 0.09 6.68 11.94
C PHE A 104 -1.29 6.05 11.88
N HIS A 105 -1.74 5.45 12.97
CA HIS A 105 -3.08 4.88 13.10
C HIS A 105 -3.96 5.80 13.92
N CYS A 106 -5.03 6.32 13.31
CA CYS A 106 -6.05 7.09 14.02
C CYS A 106 -6.99 6.17 14.78
N THR A 107 -7.01 6.29 16.10
CA THR A 107 -7.86 5.45 16.96
C THR A 107 -9.34 5.81 16.87
N MET A 108 -9.71 6.97 16.32
CA MET A 108 -11.09 7.39 16.14
C MET A 108 -11.68 6.94 14.81
N CYS A 109 -11.10 7.32 13.67
CA CYS A 109 -11.62 6.94 12.35
C CYS A 109 -11.02 5.65 11.80
N GLN A 110 -10.08 5.02 12.49
CA GLN A 110 -9.41 3.76 12.14
C GLN A 110 -8.59 3.83 10.83
N ASN A 111 -8.37 5.01 10.29
CA ASN A 111 -7.50 5.20 9.13
C ASN A 111 -6.03 5.09 9.52
N THR A 112 -5.22 4.53 8.62
CA THR A 112 -3.78 4.38 8.80
C THR A 112 -3.03 5.04 7.65
N PHE A 113 -2.08 5.89 7.97
CA PHE A 113 -1.32 6.73 7.04
C PHE A 113 0.16 6.35 7.07
N CYS A 114 0.82 6.41 5.92
CA CYS A 114 2.27 6.29 5.85
C CYS A 114 2.92 7.66 6.08
N LEU A 115 3.85 7.75 7.02
CA LEU A 115 4.62 8.96 7.32
C LEU A 115 6.00 8.86 6.67
N THR A 116 6.06 9.01 5.35
CA THR A 116 7.27 8.80 4.54
C THR A 116 8.32 9.90 4.69
N ASN A 117 7.94 11.07 5.22
CA ASN A 117 8.82 12.23 5.41
C ASN A 117 9.52 12.25 6.78
N GLN A 118 9.34 11.21 7.59
CA GLN A 118 9.95 11.10 8.91
C GLN A 118 11.14 10.15 8.87
N ASN A 119 12.28 10.59 9.40
CA ASN A 119 13.45 9.74 9.52
C ASN A 119 13.24 8.71 10.63
N VAL A 120 13.43 7.43 10.30
CA VAL A 120 13.46 6.35 11.28
C VAL A 120 14.91 6.16 11.73
N PRO A 121 15.22 6.27 13.03
CA PRO A 121 16.54 6.00 13.54
C PRO A 121 16.96 4.56 13.23
N LYS A 122 18.23 4.38 12.87
CA LYS A 122 18.80 3.05 12.70
C LYS A 122 18.79 2.32 14.06
N ILE A 123 18.19 1.15 14.09
CA ILE A 123 18.14 0.31 15.28
C ILE A 123 19.34 -0.63 15.26
N GLU A 124 20.18 -0.55 16.28
CA GLU A 124 21.26 -1.50 16.49
C GLU A 124 20.76 -2.67 17.34
N LEU A 125 20.86 -3.87 16.79
CA LEU A 125 20.45 -5.08 17.50
C LEU A 125 21.62 -5.66 18.29
N PRO A 126 21.34 -6.37 19.41
CA PRO A 126 22.35 -7.12 20.12
C PRO A 126 23.08 -8.11 19.21
N LYS A 127 24.29 -8.50 19.60
CA LYS A 127 25.10 -9.48 18.86
C LYS A 127 24.30 -10.76 18.60
N ASN A 128 24.36 -11.26 17.37
CA ASN A 128 23.66 -12.45 16.88
C ASN A 128 22.14 -12.31 16.75
N PHE A 129 21.56 -11.13 16.92
CA PHE A 129 20.15 -10.87 16.59
C PHE A 129 20.04 -10.48 15.12
N LYS A 130 19.03 -11.01 14.44
CA LYS A 130 18.72 -10.68 13.04
C LYS A 130 17.29 -10.17 12.94
N MET A 131 17.11 -8.98 12.38
CA MET A 131 15.79 -8.42 12.14
C MET A 131 15.17 -9.07 10.89
N ASN A 132 13.98 -9.61 11.03
CA ASN A 132 13.17 -10.06 9.90
C ASN A 132 12.16 -8.98 9.49
N GLN A 133 11.59 -8.29 10.47
CA GLN A 133 10.57 -7.28 10.25
C GLN A 133 10.54 -6.32 11.44
N ALA A 134 10.26 -5.05 11.19
CA ALA A 134 9.91 -4.10 12.23
C ALA A 134 8.58 -3.43 11.88
N ASN A 135 7.80 -3.11 12.90
CA ASN A 135 6.51 -2.46 12.77
C ASN A 135 6.54 -1.15 13.55
N LEU A 136 6.47 -0.03 12.85
CA LEU A 136 6.61 1.30 13.43
C LEU A 136 5.27 2.03 13.34
N VAL A 137 4.44 1.89 14.36
CA VAL A 137 3.09 2.45 14.39
C VAL A 137 2.93 3.45 15.53
N ILE A 138 2.54 4.68 15.18
CA ILE A 138 2.14 5.73 16.12
C ILE A 138 0.62 5.74 16.17
N LYS A 139 0.03 5.76 17.34
CA LYS A 139 -1.42 5.82 17.55
C LYS A 139 -1.84 7.16 18.12
N GLY A 140 -2.94 7.69 17.63
CA GLY A 140 -3.46 8.99 18.10
C GLY A 140 -4.69 9.43 17.31
N PHE A 141 -4.91 10.72 17.20
CA PHE A 141 -6.00 11.31 16.42
C PHE A 141 -5.43 12.01 15.18
N CYS A 142 -5.97 11.71 14.01
CA CYS A 142 -5.59 12.40 12.78
C CYS A 142 -6.13 13.84 12.76
N ALA A 143 -5.64 14.66 11.82
CA ALA A 143 -6.04 16.07 11.72
C ALA A 143 -7.55 16.28 11.62
N ASN A 144 -8.28 15.37 10.98
CA ASN A 144 -9.74 15.46 10.87
C ASN A 144 -10.48 15.07 12.15
N CYS A 145 -9.86 14.26 13.02
CA CYS A 145 -10.45 13.77 14.26
C CYS A 145 -9.98 14.53 15.50
N ASN A 146 -8.89 15.29 15.37
CA ASN A 146 -8.34 16.12 16.47
C ASN A 146 -8.94 17.54 16.41
N ARG A 147 -10.24 17.64 16.62
CA ARG A 147 -10.97 18.91 16.68
C ARG A 147 -11.49 19.17 18.07
#